data_0a601a209a06a985eb6a5a8b65a8fc39
#
_entry.id   0a601a209a06a985eb6a5a8b65a8fc39
#
_cell.length_a   1.000
_cell.length_b   1.000
_cell.length_c   1.000
_cell.angle_alpha   90.00
_cell.angle_beta   90.00
_cell.angle_gamma   90.00
#
_symmetry.space_group_name_H-M   'P 1'
#
loop_
_entity.id
_entity.type
_entity.pdbx_description
1 polymer ?
#
loop_
_entity_poly.entity_id
_entity_poly.type
_entity_poly.pdbx_seq_one_letter_code
_entity_poly.pdbx_strand_id
1 'polypeptide(L)'
;MIVTGAGGQLGQALLEAFPEARGLTRADWDVTFPPPEGLETDLVLHTAAWTNVDGAEDDPQSAAAVNVGGVQHASELDVPLVVWSSDYVFDGSKRTPYLESDTPAPLSAYGRSKLHGESAAGEEAWVVRSSWLFGWSSHNFVRTMLRLGAERDEVSVVDDQRGTPTYVGHLAEATKAVLGLPYGTYHVAASGDCTWAEFAEAIFDEAGLETRVRRITTAEFGAKAPRPAYSVLRSERGAPQLPHWREGLAECLARLEP
;
A
#
# COMPACT_ATOMS: atom_id res chain seq x y z
N MET A 1 2.44 -21.88 2.65
CA MET A 1 2.09 -20.45 2.41
C MET A 1 3.06 -19.85 1.41
N ILE A 2 2.58 -19.01 0.50
CA ILE A 2 3.42 -18.25 -0.46
C ILE A 2 3.15 -16.75 -0.35
N VAL A 3 4.18 -15.93 -0.70
CA VAL A 3 4.08 -14.47 -0.84
C VAL A 3 4.42 -14.10 -2.28
N THR A 4 3.45 -13.61 -3.07
CA THR A 4 3.73 -13.08 -4.41
C THR A 4 4.23 -11.64 -4.30
N GLY A 5 4.96 -11.15 -5.30
CA GLY A 5 5.55 -9.81 -5.22
C GLY A 5 6.61 -9.69 -4.11
N ALA A 6 7.30 -10.79 -3.80
CA ALA A 6 8.27 -10.93 -2.72
C ALA A 6 9.44 -9.91 -2.76
N GLY A 7 9.74 -9.35 -3.94
CA GLY A 7 10.75 -8.29 -4.08
C GLY A 7 10.25 -6.88 -3.72
N GLY A 8 8.94 -6.70 -3.50
CA GLY A 8 8.33 -5.44 -3.09
C GLY A 8 8.48 -5.17 -1.59
N GLN A 9 8.25 -3.90 -1.17
CA GLN A 9 8.42 -3.51 0.23
C GLN A 9 7.53 -4.31 1.20
N LEU A 10 6.25 -4.52 0.89
CA LEU A 10 5.36 -5.32 1.73
C LEU A 10 5.68 -6.81 1.64
N GLY A 11 6.03 -7.32 0.45
CA GLY A 11 6.42 -8.72 0.27
C GLY A 11 7.63 -9.10 1.15
N GLN A 12 8.64 -8.25 1.22
CA GLN A 12 9.81 -8.45 2.08
C GLN A 12 9.43 -8.41 3.57
N ALA A 13 8.58 -7.45 3.98
CA ALA A 13 8.11 -7.37 5.36
C ALA A 13 7.30 -8.61 5.77
N LEU A 14 6.46 -9.13 4.86
CA LEU A 14 5.72 -10.37 5.11
C LEU A 14 6.63 -11.59 5.24
N LEU A 15 7.69 -11.68 4.43
CA LEU A 15 8.67 -12.78 4.57
C LEU A 15 9.45 -12.72 5.90
N GLU A 16 9.63 -11.53 6.48
CA GLU A 16 10.17 -11.41 7.84
C GLU A 16 9.13 -11.82 8.91
N ALA A 17 7.87 -11.40 8.74
CA ALA A 17 6.79 -11.74 9.68
C ALA A 17 6.36 -13.21 9.62
N PHE A 18 6.51 -13.86 8.46
CA PHE A 18 6.17 -15.26 8.19
C PHE A 18 7.41 -15.99 7.63
N PRO A 19 8.39 -16.36 8.48
CA PRO A 19 9.65 -16.96 8.01
C PRO A 19 9.49 -18.30 7.28
N GLU A 20 8.36 -18.99 7.48
CA GLU A 20 8.02 -20.23 6.80
C GLU A 20 7.45 -20.02 5.38
N ALA A 21 7.12 -18.78 5.03
CA ALA A 21 6.53 -18.48 3.74
C ALA A 21 7.57 -18.51 2.62
N ARG A 22 7.20 -19.08 1.47
CA ARG A 22 8.01 -19.03 0.25
C ARG A 22 7.71 -17.74 -0.52
N GLY A 23 8.72 -16.92 -0.73
CA GLY A 23 8.61 -15.71 -1.58
C GLY A 23 8.67 -16.06 -3.06
N LEU A 24 7.77 -15.48 -3.84
CA LEU A 24 7.75 -15.57 -5.30
C LEU A 24 7.91 -14.17 -5.88
N THR A 25 9.00 -13.97 -6.63
CA THR A 25 9.26 -12.76 -7.41
C THR A 25 8.56 -12.85 -8.78
N ARG A 26 8.62 -11.77 -9.57
CA ARG A 26 8.10 -11.79 -10.94
C ARG A 26 8.81 -12.82 -11.83
N ALA A 27 10.07 -13.14 -11.54
CA ALA A 27 10.81 -14.16 -12.28
C ALA A 27 10.32 -15.58 -11.97
N ASP A 28 9.80 -15.81 -10.74
CA ASP A 28 9.25 -17.10 -10.32
C ASP A 28 7.80 -17.26 -10.79
N TRP A 29 7.02 -16.17 -10.77
CA TRP A 29 5.64 -16.12 -11.25
C TRP A 29 5.27 -14.70 -11.66
N ASP A 30 5.18 -14.44 -12.96
CA ASP A 30 4.53 -13.25 -13.50
C ASP A 30 3.01 -13.44 -13.35
N VAL A 31 2.42 -12.77 -12.40
CA VAL A 31 1.00 -12.92 -12.02
C VAL A 31 0.02 -12.51 -13.12
N THR A 32 0.49 -11.91 -14.22
CA THR A 32 -0.34 -11.66 -15.41
C THR A 32 -0.64 -12.93 -16.21
N PHE A 33 -0.07 -14.07 -15.81
CA PHE A 33 -0.32 -15.41 -16.33
C PHE A 33 -0.81 -16.34 -15.23
N PRO A 34 -1.46 -17.46 -15.57
CA PRO A 34 -1.87 -18.49 -14.60
C PRO A 34 -0.71 -18.94 -13.69
N PRO A 35 -1.01 -19.49 -12.50
CA PRO A 35 0.03 -19.98 -11.61
C PRO A 35 0.86 -21.07 -12.29
N PRO A 36 2.17 -21.17 -11.94
CA PRO A 36 3.02 -22.25 -12.44
C PRO A 36 2.44 -23.62 -12.14
N GLU A 37 2.55 -24.56 -13.09
CA GLU A 37 2.09 -25.93 -12.90
C GLU A 37 2.77 -26.57 -11.68
N GLY A 38 1.96 -27.24 -10.82
CA GLY A 38 2.45 -27.88 -9.60
C GLY A 38 2.81 -26.91 -8.45
N LEU A 39 2.39 -25.66 -8.52
CA LEU A 39 2.53 -24.73 -7.41
C LEU A 39 1.51 -25.06 -6.30
N GLU A 40 1.98 -25.73 -5.25
CA GLU A 40 1.16 -26.09 -4.09
C GLU A 40 1.38 -25.10 -2.94
N THR A 41 0.28 -24.74 -2.24
CA THR A 41 0.30 -23.86 -1.07
C THR A 41 -1.01 -24.01 -0.28
N ASP A 42 -1.01 -23.61 0.99
CA ASP A 42 -2.21 -23.60 1.86
C ASP A 42 -2.77 -22.18 2.04
N LEU A 43 -2.04 -21.14 1.63
CA LEU A 43 -2.41 -19.74 1.77
C LEU A 43 -1.58 -18.88 0.81
N VAL A 44 -2.23 -17.93 0.16
CA VAL A 44 -1.56 -16.94 -0.69
C VAL A 44 -1.61 -15.55 -0.04
N LEU A 45 -0.45 -14.96 0.20
CA LEU A 45 -0.28 -13.55 0.54
C LEU A 45 0.06 -12.78 -0.75
N HIS A 46 -0.94 -12.22 -1.41
CA HIS A 46 -0.81 -11.62 -2.75
C HIS A 46 -0.46 -10.13 -2.67
N THR A 47 0.85 -9.81 -2.73
CA THR A 47 1.33 -8.42 -2.74
C THR A 47 1.79 -7.92 -4.10
N ALA A 48 1.82 -8.78 -5.12
CA ALA A 48 2.16 -8.35 -6.47
C ALA A 48 1.11 -7.35 -6.97
N ALA A 49 1.55 -6.15 -7.35
CA ALA A 49 0.65 -5.09 -7.79
C ALA A 49 1.36 -4.09 -8.72
N TRP A 50 0.61 -3.51 -9.62
CA TRP A 50 0.97 -2.27 -10.30
C TRP A 50 0.72 -1.10 -9.34
N THR A 51 1.76 -0.38 -8.95
CA THR A 51 1.69 0.70 -7.94
C THR A 51 1.98 2.10 -8.50
N ASN A 52 2.38 2.20 -9.78
CA ASN A 52 2.58 3.48 -10.44
C ASN A 52 1.22 4.10 -10.80
N VAL A 53 0.76 5.02 -9.96
CA VAL A 53 -0.57 5.65 -10.07
C VAL A 53 -0.73 6.46 -11.35
N ASP A 54 0.28 7.28 -11.71
CA ASP A 54 0.26 8.06 -12.94
C ASP A 54 0.44 7.18 -14.18
N GLY A 55 1.30 6.16 -14.11
CA GLY A 55 1.47 5.19 -15.18
C GLY A 55 0.21 4.35 -15.46
N ALA A 56 -0.68 4.18 -14.48
CA ALA A 56 -1.95 3.50 -14.70
C ALA A 56 -2.94 4.33 -15.55
N GLU A 57 -2.81 5.66 -15.59
CA GLU A 57 -3.56 6.50 -16.52
C GLU A 57 -3.00 6.40 -17.96
N ASP A 58 -1.70 6.12 -18.11
CA ASP A 58 -1.06 5.90 -19.41
C ASP A 58 -1.38 4.52 -19.98
N ASP A 59 -1.38 3.50 -19.11
CA ASP A 59 -1.62 2.10 -19.50
C ASP A 59 -2.56 1.40 -18.48
N PRO A 60 -3.86 1.71 -18.54
CA PRO A 60 -4.85 1.10 -17.65
C PRO A 60 -5.03 -0.40 -17.90
N GLN A 61 -4.70 -0.89 -19.10
CA GLN A 61 -4.81 -2.31 -19.43
C GLN A 61 -3.73 -3.13 -18.70
N SER A 62 -2.47 -2.68 -18.72
CA SER A 62 -1.40 -3.34 -17.97
C SER A 62 -1.62 -3.23 -16.46
N ALA A 63 -2.12 -2.08 -15.97
CA ALA A 63 -2.49 -1.95 -14.56
C ALA A 63 -3.60 -2.94 -14.16
N ALA A 64 -4.63 -3.13 -15.01
CA ALA A 64 -5.69 -4.10 -14.78
C ALA A 64 -5.18 -5.54 -14.90
N ALA A 65 -4.31 -5.86 -15.87
CA ALA A 65 -3.74 -7.19 -16.01
C ALA A 65 -3.00 -7.64 -14.74
N VAL A 66 -2.28 -6.73 -14.08
CA VAL A 66 -1.59 -7.02 -12.81
C VAL A 66 -2.56 -7.01 -11.64
N ASN A 67 -3.35 -5.93 -11.47
CA ASN A 67 -4.13 -5.71 -10.24
C ASN A 67 -5.46 -6.50 -10.20
N VAL A 68 -5.99 -6.89 -11.36
CA VAL A 68 -7.22 -7.70 -11.46
C VAL A 68 -6.85 -9.12 -11.91
N GLY A 69 -6.20 -9.25 -13.07
CA GLY A 69 -5.78 -10.56 -13.59
C GLY A 69 -4.88 -11.31 -12.63
N GLY A 70 -3.92 -10.63 -11.99
CA GLY A 70 -3.04 -11.23 -10.99
C GLY A 70 -3.79 -11.80 -9.78
N VAL A 71 -4.83 -11.09 -9.30
CA VAL A 71 -5.68 -11.59 -8.22
C VAL A 71 -6.54 -12.79 -8.70
N GLN A 72 -7.10 -12.73 -9.91
CA GLN A 72 -7.84 -13.86 -10.51
C GLN A 72 -6.97 -15.11 -10.58
N HIS A 73 -5.75 -14.99 -11.13
CA HIS A 73 -4.82 -16.11 -11.21
C HIS A 73 -4.41 -16.63 -9.81
N ALA A 74 -4.26 -15.73 -8.80
CA ALA A 74 -3.98 -16.17 -7.45
C ALA A 74 -5.15 -16.97 -6.84
N SER A 75 -6.39 -16.62 -7.16
CA SER A 75 -7.58 -17.34 -6.71
C SER A 75 -7.77 -18.71 -7.40
N GLU A 76 -7.16 -18.94 -8.58
CA GLU A 76 -7.16 -20.25 -9.25
C GLU A 76 -6.42 -21.34 -8.46
N LEU A 77 -5.62 -20.97 -7.46
CA LEU A 77 -4.99 -21.95 -6.55
C LEU A 77 -5.99 -22.61 -5.57
N ASP A 78 -7.23 -22.09 -5.50
CA ASP A 78 -8.33 -22.64 -4.69
C ASP A 78 -7.95 -22.82 -3.21
N VAL A 79 -7.27 -21.83 -2.64
CA VAL A 79 -6.86 -21.74 -1.24
C VAL A 79 -7.14 -20.34 -0.70
N PRO A 80 -7.21 -20.15 0.64
CA PRO A 80 -7.40 -18.84 1.24
C PRO A 80 -6.41 -17.80 0.71
N LEU A 81 -6.90 -16.58 0.49
CA LEU A 81 -6.17 -15.51 -0.18
C LEU A 81 -6.21 -14.22 0.64
N VAL A 82 -5.06 -13.57 0.84
CA VAL A 82 -4.98 -12.18 1.31
C VAL A 82 -4.58 -11.28 0.16
N VAL A 83 -5.38 -10.25 -0.12
CA VAL A 83 -5.14 -9.25 -1.16
C VAL A 83 -5.00 -7.87 -0.52
N TRP A 84 -3.91 -7.16 -0.82
CA TRP A 84 -3.77 -5.77 -0.38
C TRP A 84 -4.33 -4.81 -1.41
N SER A 85 -5.28 -4.00 -0.96
CA SER A 85 -5.90 -2.91 -1.71
C SER A 85 -5.40 -1.55 -1.20
N SER A 86 -6.07 -0.47 -1.59
CA SER A 86 -5.64 0.90 -1.36
C SER A 86 -6.80 1.78 -0.89
N ASP A 87 -6.45 2.85 -0.17
CA ASP A 87 -7.31 4.00 0.11
C ASP A 87 -7.79 4.73 -1.15
N TYR A 88 -7.11 4.57 -2.28
CA TYR A 88 -7.49 5.15 -3.59
C TYR A 88 -8.73 4.51 -4.22
N VAL A 89 -9.34 3.53 -3.58
CA VAL A 89 -10.70 3.06 -3.93
C VAL A 89 -11.78 4.08 -3.57
N PHE A 90 -11.46 5.10 -2.77
CA PHE A 90 -12.38 6.18 -2.38
C PHE A 90 -12.12 7.47 -3.14
N ASP A 91 -13.15 8.33 -3.25
CA ASP A 91 -13.13 9.59 -4.00
C ASP A 91 -12.51 10.78 -3.24
N GLY A 92 -12.32 10.67 -1.92
CA GLY A 92 -11.77 11.74 -1.10
C GLY A 92 -12.74 12.87 -0.76
N SER A 93 -14.04 12.70 -0.95
CA SER A 93 -15.07 13.72 -0.69
C SER A 93 -15.40 13.87 0.80
N LYS A 94 -15.13 12.85 1.62
CA LYS A 94 -15.37 12.89 3.07
C LYS A 94 -14.35 13.78 3.80
N ARG A 95 -14.72 14.13 5.04
CA ARG A 95 -13.86 14.84 5.99
C ARG A 95 -13.70 14.08 7.31
N THR A 96 -14.16 12.84 7.31
CA THR A 96 -14.02 11.87 8.41
C THR A 96 -13.47 10.59 7.81
N PRO A 97 -12.78 9.74 8.60
CA PRO A 97 -12.21 8.50 8.08
C PRO A 97 -13.23 7.65 7.31
N TYR A 98 -12.76 7.05 6.24
CA TYR A 98 -13.52 6.05 5.48
C TYR A 98 -13.58 4.73 6.26
N LEU A 99 -14.78 4.17 6.34
CA LEU A 99 -15.07 2.88 6.96
C LEU A 99 -15.27 1.81 5.89
N GLU A 100 -15.24 0.54 6.27
CA GLU A 100 -15.46 -0.57 5.34
C GLU A 100 -16.87 -0.54 4.70
N SER A 101 -17.84 0.02 5.40
CA SER A 101 -19.22 0.23 4.91
C SER A 101 -19.40 1.38 3.93
N ASP A 102 -18.41 2.28 3.80
CA ASP A 102 -18.48 3.36 2.82
C ASP A 102 -18.37 2.82 1.39
N THR A 103 -19.18 3.35 0.50
CA THR A 103 -19.18 2.95 -0.90
C THR A 103 -17.92 3.43 -1.61
N PRO A 104 -17.11 2.53 -2.21
CA PRO A 104 -15.97 2.93 -3.03
C PRO A 104 -16.38 3.71 -4.28
N ALA A 105 -15.62 4.74 -4.63
CA ALA A 105 -15.82 5.59 -5.82
C ALA A 105 -14.46 6.09 -6.36
N PRO A 106 -13.60 5.20 -6.90
CA PRO A 106 -12.23 5.55 -7.26
C PRO A 106 -12.15 6.59 -8.37
N LEU A 107 -11.29 7.59 -8.21
CA LEU A 107 -11.07 8.67 -9.17
C LEU A 107 -10.14 8.25 -10.32
N SER A 108 -9.11 7.47 -10.03
CA SER A 108 -8.02 7.11 -10.94
C SER A 108 -8.15 5.71 -11.54
N ALA A 109 -7.46 5.46 -12.65
CA ALA A 109 -7.34 4.13 -13.26
C ALA A 109 -6.71 3.13 -12.27
N TYR A 110 -5.70 3.57 -11.49
CA TYR A 110 -5.13 2.76 -10.42
C TYR A 110 -6.18 2.37 -9.38
N GLY A 111 -6.92 3.33 -8.82
CA GLY A 111 -7.96 3.06 -7.83
C GLY A 111 -9.04 2.11 -8.36
N ARG A 112 -9.47 2.29 -9.62
CA ARG A 112 -10.41 1.36 -10.29
C ARG A 112 -9.83 -0.05 -10.42
N SER A 113 -8.56 -0.19 -10.83
CA SER A 113 -7.92 -1.50 -10.94
C SER A 113 -7.82 -2.20 -9.59
N LYS A 114 -7.52 -1.47 -8.50
CA LYS A 114 -7.49 -2.04 -7.14
C LYS A 114 -8.88 -2.48 -6.69
N LEU A 115 -9.91 -1.67 -6.90
CA LEU A 115 -11.29 -2.03 -6.55
C LEU A 115 -11.80 -3.26 -7.33
N HIS A 116 -11.49 -3.36 -8.61
CA HIS A 116 -11.83 -4.55 -9.40
C HIS A 116 -11.04 -5.79 -8.93
N GLY A 117 -9.78 -5.62 -8.49
CA GLY A 117 -9.00 -6.68 -7.85
C GLY A 117 -9.62 -7.18 -6.56
N GLU A 118 -10.21 -6.29 -5.72
CA GLU A 118 -10.97 -6.71 -4.54
C GLU A 118 -12.13 -7.65 -4.92
N SER A 119 -12.87 -7.31 -5.97
CA SER A 119 -13.98 -8.14 -6.46
C SER A 119 -13.51 -9.47 -7.06
N ALA A 120 -12.28 -9.52 -7.58
CA ALA A 120 -11.69 -10.72 -8.17
C ALA A 120 -11.17 -11.72 -7.13
N ALA A 121 -11.00 -11.31 -5.88
CA ALA A 121 -10.45 -12.14 -4.81
C ALA A 121 -11.37 -13.29 -4.38
N GLY A 122 -12.67 -13.21 -4.68
CA GLY A 122 -13.66 -14.22 -4.29
C GLY A 122 -14.14 -14.09 -2.84
N GLU A 123 -14.91 -15.10 -2.39
CA GLU A 123 -15.55 -15.07 -1.06
C GLU A 123 -14.61 -15.54 0.05
N GLU A 124 -13.66 -16.41 -0.24
CA GLU A 124 -12.66 -16.95 0.71
C GLU A 124 -11.38 -16.12 0.71
N ALA A 125 -11.53 -14.80 0.87
CA ALA A 125 -10.41 -13.88 0.87
C ALA A 125 -10.50 -12.81 1.96
N TRP A 126 -9.35 -12.37 2.46
CA TRP A 126 -9.20 -11.14 3.21
C TRP A 126 -8.71 -10.04 2.27
N VAL A 127 -9.51 -9.00 2.10
CA VAL A 127 -9.12 -7.78 1.39
C VAL A 127 -8.64 -6.76 2.40
N VAL A 128 -7.37 -6.43 2.37
CA VAL A 128 -6.75 -5.48 3.29
C VAL A 128 -6.55 -4.14 2.58
N ARG A 129 -7.41 -3.16 2.85
CA ARG A 129 -7.21 -1.79 2.39
C ARG A 129 -6.24 -1.07 3.33
N SER A 130 -5.17 -0.55 2.77
CA SER A 130 -4.17 0.24 3.49
C SER A 130 -3.82 1.50 2.70
N SER A 131 -3.02 2.39 3.28
CA SER A 131 -2.72 3.69 2.68
C SER A 131 -1.24 4.06 2.82
N TRP A 132 -0.68 4.72 1.79
CA TRP A 132 0.62 5.39 1.80
C TRP A 132 1.75 4.50 2.35
N LEU A 133 1.85 3.27 1.83
CA LEU A 133 2.82 2.30 2.32
C LEU A 133 4.26 2.78 2.16
N PHE A 134 5.04 2.67 3.22
CA PHE A 134 6.46 2.93 3.22
C PHE A 134 7.23 1.87 4.02
N GLY A 135 8.53 1.71 3.71
CA GLY A 135 9.38 0.74 4.37
C GLY A 135 10.86 0.97 4.06
N TRP A 136 11.68 0.10 4.59
CA TRP A 136 13.14 0.16 4.47
C TRP A 136 13.68 -0.29 3.11
N SER A 137 12.89 -1.00 2.34
CA SER A 137 13.29 -1.56 1.04
C SER A 137 12.52 -0.92 -0.11
N SER A 138 13.01 -1.14 -1.33
CA SER A 138 12.38 -0.66 -2.56
C SER A 138 12.20 0.86 -2.63
N HIS A 139 11.65 1.36 -3.74
CA HIS A 139 11.38 2.78 -3.92
C HIS A 139 10.08 3.17 -3.21
N ASN A 140 10.14 4.21 -2.37
CA ASN A 140 8.98 4.76 -1.67
C ASN A 140 9.19 6.24 -1.32
N PHE A 141 8.17 6.88 -0.74
CA PHE A 141 8.19 8.30 -0.43
C PHE A 141 9.29 8.68 0.57
N VAL A 142 9.49 7.89 1.65
CA VAL A 142 10.52 8.15 2.67
C VAL A 142 11.91 8.17 2.04
N ARG A 143 12.26 7.14 1.27
CA ARG A 143 13.56 7.06 0.58
C ARG A 143 13.74 8.19 -0.44
N THR A 144 12.65 8.58 -1.12
CA THR A 144 12.67 9.71 -2.05
C THR A 144 12.97 11.02 -1.33
N MET A 145 12.29 11.27 -0.20
CA MET A 145 12.52 12.48 0.59
C MET A 145 13.93 12.53 1.19
N LEU A 146 14.42 11.43 1.76
CA LEU A 146 15.80 11.35 2.26
C LEU A 146 16.83 11.71 1.17
N ARG A 147 16.68 11.14 -0.03
CA ARG A 147 17.58 11.45 -1.15
C ARG A 147 17.49 12.94 -1.56
N LEU A 148 16.25 13.44 -1.72
CA LEU A 148 16.05 14.84 -2.12
C LEU A 148 16.52 15.81 -1.04
N GLY A 149 16.32 15.48 0.24
CA GLY A 149 16.78 16.28 1.38
C GLY A 149 18.30 16.34 1.48
N ALA A 150 19.01 15.26 1.12
CA ALA A 150 20.47 15.29 1.06
C ALA A 150 21.04 16.09 -0.14
N GLU A 151 20.23 16.29 -1.19
CA GLU A 151 20.66 16.92 -2.44
C GLU A 151 20.21 18.40 -2.57
N ARG A 152 19.24 18.86 -1.76
CA ARG A 152 18.55 20.15 -1.96
C ARG A 152 18.25 20.86 -0.65
N ASP A 153 18.31 22.18 -0.66
CA ASP A 153 17.92 23.04 0.47
C ASP A 153 16.38 23.19 0.60
N GLU A 154 15.64 22.90 -0.49
CA GLU A 154 14.18 23.01 -0.51
C GLU A 154 13.56 21.96 -1.44
N VAL A 155 12.46 21.33 -0.99
CA VAL A 155 11.67 20.37 -1.77
C VAL A 155 10.21 20.79 -1.77
N SER A 156 9.58 20.83 -2.96
CA SER A 156 8.15 21.12 -3.10
C SER A 156 7.33 19.86 -2.87
N VAL A 157 6.37 19.89 -1.94
CA VAL A 157 5.53 18.74 -1.58
C VAL A 157 4.06 19.16 -1.46
N VAL A 158 3.18 18.30 -1.94
CA VAL A 158 1.71 18.50 -1.93
C VAL A 158 1.18 18.58 -0.49
N ASP A 159 0.30 19.58 -0.23
CA ASP A 159 -0.26 19.85 1.10
C ASP A 159 -1.81 19.77 1.16
N ASP A 160 -2.46 19.57 0.02
CA ASP A 160 -3.92 19.48 -0.09
C ASP A 160 -4.45 18.03 -0.24
N GLN A 161 -3.61 17.05 0.04
CA GLN A 161 -3.97 15.64 0.16
C GLN A 161 -3.66 15.15 1.57
N ARG A 162 -4.65 14.55 2.25
CA ARG A 162 -4.54 14.03 3.61
C ARG A 162 -4.82 12.53 3.65
N GLY A 163 -3.92 11.78 4.24
CA GLY A 163 -3.99 10.32 4.37
C GLY A 163 -3.19 9.83 5.57
N THR A 164 -2.96 8.53 5.64
CA THR A 164 -2.20 7.91 6.72
C THR A 164 -1.01 7.14 6.17
N PRO A 165 0.23 7.60 6.40
CA PRO A 165 1.41 6.80 6.11
C PRO A 165 1.41 5.51 6.93
N THR A 166 1.60 4.36 6.28
CA THR A 166 1.58 3.06 6.96
C THR A 166 2.90 2.31 6.74
N TYR A 167 3.60 2.02 7.84
CA TYR A 167 4.84 1.26 7.83
C TYR A 167 4.57 -0.21 7.53
N VAL A 168 5.25 -0.76 6.52
CA VAL A 168 5.03 -2.15 6.07
C VAL A 168 5.37 -3.19 7.13
N GLY A 169 6.29 -2.89 8.06
CA GLY A 169 6.63 -3.78 9.18
C GLY A 169 5.42 -3.99 10.11
N HIS A 170 4.75 -2.91 10.50
CA HIS A 170 3.54 -3.00 11.32
C HIS A 170 2.39 -3.70 10.58
N LEU A 171 2.20 -3.40 9.29
CA LEU A 171 1.17 -4.03 8.47
C LEU A 171 1.40 -5.54 8.31
N ALA A 172 2.64 -5.95 8.11
CA ALA A 172 3.01 -7.36 7.98
C ALA A 172 2.74 -8.14 9.28
N GLU A 173 3.13 -7.60 10.43
CA GLU A 173 2.84 -8.20 11.74
C GLU A 173 1.33 -8.28 12.01
N ALA A 174 0.58 -7.22 11.70
CA ALA A 174 -0.86 -7.16 11.86
C ALA A 174 -1.61 -8.18 10.96
N THR A 175 -1.01 -8.61 9.86
CA THR A 175 -1.58 -9.64 8.98
C THR A 175 -1.83 -10.94 9.73
N LYS A 176 -1.02 -11.29 10.73
CA LYS A 176 -1.25 -12.46 11.60
C LYS A 176 -2.60 -12.41 12.31
N ALA A 177 -2.99 -11.23 12.79
CA ALA A 177 -4.28 -11.04 13.43
C ALA A 177 -5.43 -11.01 12.42
N VAL A 178 -5.21 -10.45 11.22
CA VAL A 178 -6.21 -10.44 10.12
C VAL A 178 -6.58 -11.85 9.71
N LEU A 179 -5.62 -12.78 9.63
CA LEU A 179 -5.88 -14.20 9.32
C LEU A 179 -6.77 -14.92 10.33
N GLY A 180 -6.93 -14.37 11.55
CA GLY A 180 -7.83 -14.86 12.58
C GLY A 180 -9.27 -14.32 12.48
N LEU A 181 -9.53 -13.37 11.57
CA LEU A 181 -10.84 -12.75 11.37
C LEU A 181 -11.63 -13.53 10.29
N PRO A 182 -12.97 -13.40 10.24
CA PRO A 182 -13.75 -13.89 9.10
C PRO A 182 -13.27 -13.31 7.77
N TYR A 183 -13.47 -14.00 6.66
CA TYR A 183 -13.21 -13.44 5.33
C TYR A 183 -13.97 -12.13 5.10
N GLY A 184 -13.40 -11.25 4.30
CA GLY A 184 -14.00 -9.97 3.95
C GLY A 184 -13.00 -8.81 3.89
N THR A 185 -13.52 -7.60 3.73
CA THR A 185 -12.73 -6.38 3.61
C THR A 185 -12.44 -5.77 4.98
N TYR A 186 -11.19 -5.35 5.20
CA TYR A 186 -10.71 -4.73 6.42
C TYR A 186 -9.83 -3.51 6.10
N HIS A 187 -10.01 -2.42 6.86
CA HIS A 187 -9.12 -1.28 6.82
C HIS A 187 -7.99 -1.47 7.84
N VAL A 188 -6.75 -1.61 7.37
CA VAL A 188 -5.57 -1.79 8.21
C VAL A 188 -4.55 -0.72 7.83
N ALA A 189 -4.55 0.38 8.55
CA ALA A 189 -3.64 1.50 8.37
C ALA A 189 -3.13 1.96 9.75
N ALA A 190 -2.04 2.72 9.76
CA ALA A 190 -1.52 3.31 10.99
C ALA A 190 -2.55 4.27 11.62
N SER A 191 -2.38 4.62 12.88
CA SER A 191 -3.16 5.67 13.51
C SER A 191 -2.56 7.06 13.24
N GLY A 192 -3.38 8.11 13.39
CA GLY A 192 -3.04 9.48 13.00
C GLY A 192 -3.14 9.68 11.49
N ASP A 193 -3.10 10.94 11.08
CA ASP A 193 -3.14 11.33 9.67
C ASP A 193 -2.27 12.58 9.46
N CYS A 194 -1.85 12.80 8.23
CA CYS A 194 -1.06 13.97 7.84
C CYS A 194 -1.23 14.27 6.34
N THR A 195 -0.74 15.43 5.90
CA THR A 195 -0.53 15.71 4.48
C THR A 195 0.82 15.14 4.02
N TRP A 196 1.03 15.06 2.71
CA TRP A 196 2.35 14.68 2.18
C TRP A 196 3.45 15.67 2.61
N ALA A 197 3.13 16.97 2.71
CA ALA A 197 4.06 17.98 3.18
C ALA A 197 4.41 17.77 4.66
N GLU A 198 3.43 17.53 5.53
CA GLU A 198 3.64 17.21 6.94
C GLU A 198 4.46 15.91 7.11
N PHE A 199 4.23 14.92 6.24
CA PHE A 199 5.02 13.68 6.26
C PHE A 199 6.48 13.93 5.83
N ALA A 200 6.71 14.75 4.80
CA ALA A 200 8.06 15.12 4.36
C ALA A 200 8.82 15.90 5.44
N GLU A 201 8.15 16.87 6.11
CA GLU A 201 8.72 17.61 7.25
C GLU A 201 9.16 16.66 8.35
N ALA A 202 8.29 15.69 8.72
CA ALA A 202 8.64 14.72 9.74
C ALA A 202 9.83 13.82 9.34
N ILE A 203 9.93 13.44 8.06
CA ILE A 203 11.08 12.66 7.56
C ILE A 203 12.37 13.47 7.69
N PHE A 204 12.36 14.75 7.34
CA PHE A 204 13.54 15.62 7.43
C PHE A 204 13.94 15.86 8.89
N ASP A 205 12.96 16.15 9.76
CA ASP A 205 13.19 16.37 11.19
C ASP A 205 13.84 15.13 11.86
N GLU A 206 13.24 13.94 11.65
CA GLU A 206 13.73 12.68 12.24
C GLU A 206 15.10 12.27 11.67
N ALA A 207 15.38 12.59 10.41
CA ALA A 207 16.66 12.32 9.76
C ALA A 207 17.73 13.41 10.02
N GLY A 208 17.43 14.47 10.76
CA GLY A 208 18.34 15.58 11.04
C GLY A 208 18.73 16.40 9.80
N LEU A 209 17.85 16.50 8.80
CA LEU A 209 18.05 17.26 7.58
C LEU A 209 17.47 18.68 7.70
N GLU A 210 18.23 19.70 7.31
CA GLU A 210 17.78 21.11 7.36
C GLU A 210 16.97 21.56 6.14
N THR A 211 16.56 20.61 5.29
CA THR A 211 15.83 20.85 4.04
C THR A 211 14.43 21.38 4.31
N ARG A 212 14.07 22.47 3.68
CA ARG A 212 12.75 23.10 3.83
C ARG A 212 11.73 22.44 2.91
N VAL A 213 10.51 22.24 3.42
CA VAL A 213 9.37 21.84 2.60
C VAL A 213 8.62 23.09 2.09
N ARG A 214 8.58 23.26 0.77
CA ARG A 214 7.70 24.22 0.12
C ARG A 214 6.36 23.56 -0.15
N ARG A 215 5.33 23.93 0.58
CA ARG A 215 3.98 23.38 0.43
C ARG A 215 3.36 23.87 -0.87
N ILE A 216 2.88 22.95 -1.69
CA ILE A 216 2.21 23.20 -2.96
C ILE A 216 0.88 22.48 -3.04
N THR A 217 0.01 22.89 -3.95
CA THR A 217 -1.24 22.20 -4.25
C THR A 217 -1.03 21.03 -5.21
N THR A 218 -1.98 20.10 -5.26
CA THR A 218 -2.04 19.04 -6.26
C THR A 218 -2.03 19.59 -7.69
N ALA A 219 -2.70 20.72 -7.91
CA ALA A 219 -2.72 21.41 -9.20
C ALA A 219 -1.35 21.93 -9.61
N GLU A 220 -0.59 22.53 -8.68
CA GLU A 220 0.78 23.01 -8.93
C GLU A 220 1.75 21.85 -9.15
N PHE A 221 1.54 20.70 -8.51
CA PHE A 221 2.35 19.50 -8.72
C PHE A 221 2.15 18.93 -10.12
N GLY A 222 0.97 19.08 -10.71
CA GLY A 222 0.67 18.66 -12.09
C GLY A 222 0.66 17.15 -12.28
N ALA A 223 0.29 16.39 -11.27
CA ALA A 223 0.14 14.95 -11.37
C ALA A 223 -0.94 14.57 -12.41
N LYS A 224 -0.70 13.51 -13.17
CA LYS A 224 -1.60 13.07 -14.23
C LYS A 224 -2.87 12.41 -13.67
N ALA A 225 -2.70 11.49 -12.73
CA ALA A 225 -3.81 10.80 -12.11
C ALA A 225 -4.50 11.69 -11.07
N PRO A 226 -5.84 11.75 -11.04
CA PRO A 226 -6.56 12.37 -9.95
C PRO A 226 -6.35 11.57 -8.65
N ARG A 227 -6.16 12.29 -7.54
CA ARG A 227 -5.93 11.73 -6.23
C ARG A 227 -6.97 12.23 -5.23
N PRO A 228 -7.43 11.39 -4.28
CA PRO A 228 -8.36 11.84 -3.25
C PRO A 228 -7.72 12.92 -2.37
N ALA A 229 -8.47 14.00 -2.09
CA ALA A 229 -8.01 15.05 -1.17
C ALA A 229 -7.98 14.56 0.29
N TYR A 230 -8.80 13.56 0.62
CA TYR A 230 -8.86 12.93 1.93
C TYR A 230 -9.03 11.41 1.78
N SER A 231 -8.12 10.62 2.33
CA SER A 231 -8.17 9.16 2.18
C SER A 231 -7.86 8.38 3.47
N VAL A 232 -8.05 9.03 4.63
CA VAL A 232 -7.83 8.39 5.93
C VAL A 232 -8.77 7.21 6.12
N LEU A 233 -8.24 6.06 6.50
CA LEU A 233 -8.98 4.82 6.73
C LEU A 233 -9.17 4.57 8.23
N ARG A 234 -10.29 3.98 8.58
CA ARG A 234 -10.57 3.45 9.93
C ARG A 234 -11.38 2.17 9.82
N SER A 235 -11.10 1.20 10.67
CA SER A 235 -11.89 -0.03 10.72
C SER A 235 -13.06 0.08 11.68
N GLU A 236 -14.22 -0.43 11.25
CA GLU A 236 -15.39 -0.72 12.08
C GLU A 236 -15.63 -2.23 12.25
N ARG A 237 -14.78 -3.07 11.63
CA ARG A 237 -14.92 -4.54 11.60
C ARG A 237 -13.95 -5.26 12.52
N GLY A 238 -13.29 -4.53 13.45
CA GLY A 238 -12.37 -5.13 14.41
C GLY A 238 -11.01 -5.50 13.83
N ALA A 239 -10.58 -4.87 12.73
CA ALA A 239 -9.22 -5.01 12.23
C ALA A 239 -8.19 -4.55 13.30
N PRO A 240 -6.97 -5.13 13.29
CA PRO A 240 -5.93 -4.73 14.22
C PRO A 240 -5.60 -3.24 14.06
N GLN A 241 -5.52 -2.52 15.19
CA GLN A 241 -5.11 -1.13 15.20
C GLN A 241 -3.59 -1.05 15.17
N LEU A 242 -3.04 -0.38 14.17
CA LEU A 242 -1.60 -0.16 14.07
C LEU A 242 -1.13 1.01 14.94
N PRO A 243 0.17 1.04 15.32
CA PRO A 243 0.79 2.19 15.98
C PRO A 243 0.62 3.49 15.18
N HIS A 244 0.94 4.62 15.82
CA HIS A 244 0.93 5.91 15.13
C HIS A 244 1.97 5.92 14.00
N TRP A 245 1.66 6.58 12.87
CA TRP A 245 2.54 6.58 11.69
C TRP A 245 3.96 7.11 11.99
N ARG A 246 4.13 8.01 12.98
CA ARG A 246 5.45 8.50 13.42
C ARG A 246 6.29 7.40 14.07
N GLU A 247 5.70 6.48 14.81
CA GLU A 247 6.40 5.34 15.37
C GLU A 247 6.95 4.45 14.24
N GLY A 248 6.10 4.16 13.23
CA GLY A 248 6.54 3.43 12.05
C GLY A 248 7.61 4.18 11.24
N LEU A 249 7.58 5.52 11.19
CA LEU A 249 8.64 6.32 10.56
C LEU A 249 9.97 6.16 11.30
N ALA A 250 9.98 6.32 12.62
CA ALA A 250 11.18 6.16 13.43
C ALA A 250 11.80 4.76 13.27
N GLU A 251 10.97 3.70 13.32
CA GLU A 251 11.43 2.33 13.08
C GLU A 251 11.99 2.13 11.66
N CYS A 252 11.34 2.70 10.65
CA CYS A 252 11.80 2.64 9.28
C CYS A 252 13.18 3.31 9.12
N LEU A 253 13.36 4.51 9.68
CA LEU A 253 14.62 5.25 9.60
C LEU A 253 15.75 4.52 10.32
N ALA A 254 15.50 3.97 11.50
CA ALA A 254 16.48 3.15 12.23
C ALA A 254 16.97 1.93 11.43
N ARG A 255 16.15 1.40 10.51
CA ARG A 255 16.56 0.30 9.60
C ARG A 255 17.30 0.78 8.35
N LEU A 256 17.25 2.07 8.04
CA LEU A 256 17.94 2.67 6.89
C LEU A 256 19.31 3.26 7.26
N GLU A 257 19.59 3.41 8.55
CA GLU A 257 20.91 3.78 9.05
C GLU A 257 21.90 2.61 8.76
N PRO A 258 23.15 2.93 8.33
CA PRO A 258 24.14 1.93 7.94
C PRO A 258 24.69 1.12 9.12
#